data_5fa26b2f1220df2761c3131d7738c470
#
_entry.id   5fa26b2f1220df2761c3131d7738c470
#
_cell.length_a   1.000
_cell.length_b   1.000
_cell.length_c   1.000
_cell.angle_alpha   90.00
_cell.angle_beta   90.00
_cell.angle_gamma   90.00
#
_symmetry.space_group_name_H-M   'P 1'
#
loop_
_entity.id
_entity.type
_entity.pdbx_description
1 polymer ?
#
loop_
_entity_poly.entity_id
_entity_poly.type
_entity_poly.pdbx_seq_one_letter_code
_entity_poly.pdbx_strand_id
1 'polypeptide(L)'
;MTSEDQITAAVERLATALETRVPCAAVRDLIGTDDLQAAYAVQQGLVQKRLATGAYVVGRKIGATSEAVQNQLGVDQPDFGYLLDEMDVSDETASSGGISMRRLVQPRVEAEVAFVLGKDVNPPSEEDITVELVRDAVDLAVPALEIVDSRIENWDITFTDTVADNASSGLYVIGKQGVPLSEVEPRDVEMSLTINGEERSSGNGAACLGDPLEALRWLAVQCYRFGDPLKAGHLVLSGALGPFVPFAPGDKVEASISGFETLTAEFKE
;
A
#
# COMPACT_ATOMS: atom_id res chain seq x y z
N MET A 1 10.10 24.97 8.72
CA MET A 1 9.64 24.59 7.36
C MET A 1 10.84 24.08 6.59
N THR A 2 10.71 22.92 6.06
CA THR A 2 11.72 22.26 5.22
C THR A 2 11.90 23.05 3.92
N SER A 3 13.14 23.22 3.47
CA SER A 3 13.43 23.94 2.22
C SER A 3 13.25 23.04 0.98
N GLU A 4 13.06 23.64 -0.21
CA GLU A 4 12.99 22.91 -1.48
C GLU A 4 14.27 22.08 -1.74
N ASP A 5 15.44 22.58 -1.36
CA ASP A 5 16.71 21.85 -1.49
C ASP A 5 16.73 20.59 -0.62
N GLN A 6 16.17 20.65 0.60
CA GLN A 6 16.07 19.50 1.50
C GLN A 6 15.09 18.46 0.96
N ILE A 7 13.93 18.88 0.44
CA ILE A 7 12.96 18.01 -0.22
C ILE A 7 13.60 17.32 -1.42
N THR A 8 14.29 18.09 -2.28
CA THR A 8 15.00 17.55 -3.44
C THR A 8 16.06 16.52 -3.03
N ALA A 9 16.84 16.81 -1.99
CA ALA A 9 17.86 15.89 -1.48
C ALA A 9 17.25 14.58 -0.95
N ALA A 10 16.09 14.65 -0.27
CA ALA A 10 15.37 13.48 0.21
C ALA A 10 14.83 12.63 -0.96
N VAL A 11 14.25 13.26 -1.98
CA VAL A 11 13.80 12.60 -3.22
C VAL A 11 14.96 11.86 -3.89
N GLU A 12 16.11 12.51 -4.07
CA GLU A 12 17.29 11.89 -4.71
C GLU A 12 17.83 10.72 -3.89
N ARG A 13 17.86 10.83 -2.55
CA ARG A 13 18.30 9.77 -1.66
C ARG A 13 17.44 8.50 -1.81
N LEU A 14 16.12 8.65 -1.73
CA LEU A 14 15.18 7.53 -1.85
C LEU A 14 15.14 6.97 -3.28
N ALA A 15 15.17 7.84 -4.30
CA ALA A 15 15.23 7.41 -5.70
C ALA A 15 16.50 6.59 -5.98
N THR A 16 17.65 7.02 -5.47
CA THR A 16 18.91 6.29 -5.62
C THR A 16 18.83 4.91 -4.95
N ALA A 17 18.27 4.82 -3.73
CA ALA A 17 18.08 3.54 -3.06
C ALA A 17 17.16 2.60 -3.85
N LEU A 18 16.08 3.14 -4.42
CA LEU A 18 15.17 2.38 -5.29
C LEU A 18 15.86 1.89 -6.57
N GLU A 19 16.70 2.70 -7.20
CA GLU A 19 17.40 2.35 -8.44
C GLU A 19 18.53 1.34 -8.20
N THR A 20 19.32 1.55 -7.16
CA THR A 20 20.51 0.72 -6.86
C THR A 20 20.20 -0.54 -6.07
N ARG A 21 19.00 -0.63 -5.46
CA ARG A 21 18.62 -1.69 -4.50
C ARG A 21 19.53 -1.74 -3.26
N VAL A 22 20.10 -0.61 -2.91
CA VAL A 22 20.92 -0.44 -1.71
C VAL A 22 20.16 0.45 -0.74
N PRO A 23 19.83 -0.03 0.46
CA PRO A 23 19.13 0.79 1.45
C PRO A 23 19.89 2.08 1.77
N CYS A 24 19.17 3.14 2.07
CA CYS A 24 19.73 4.43 2.43
C CYS A 24 19.44 4.81 3.88
N ALA A 25 20.12 5.83 4.39
CA ALA A 25 19.78 6.43 5.68
C ALA A 25 18.38 7.08 5.63
N ALA A 26 17.72 7.14 6.79
CA ALA A 26 16.42 7.79 6.95
C ALA A 26 16.45 9.24 6.41
N VAL A 27 15.30 9.73 5.94
CA VAL A 27 15.17 11.09 5.37
C VAL A 27 14.74 12.12 6.41
N ARG A 28 14.36 11.71 7.61
CA ARG A 28 14.01 12.60 8.73
C ARG A 28 15.14 13.56 9.12
N ASP A 29 16.40 13.27 8.81
CA ASP A 29 17.52 14.19 8.98
C ASP A 29 17.44 15.41 8.04
N LEU A 30 16.75 15.27 6.92
CA LEU A 30 16.51 16.33 5.93
C LEU A 30 15.19 17.05 6.14
N ILE A 31 14.11 16.28 6.39
CA ILE A 31 12.74 16.82 6.44
C ILE A 31 12.15 16.93 7.84
N GLY A 32 12.86 16.46 8.89
CA GLY A 32 12.35 16.41 10.27
C GLY A 32 11.41 15.23 10.52
N THR A 33 11.05 15.05 11.79
CA THR A 33 10.17 13.97 12.25
C THR A 33 8.68 14.34 12.24
N ASP A 34 8.37 15.65 12.10
CA ASP A 34 7.01 16.19 12.30
C ASP A 34 6.50 16.98 11.08
N ASP A 35 7.32 17.20 10.04
CA ASP A 35 6.93 17.95 8.83
C ASP A 35 6.27 17.03 7.82
N LEU A 36 5.01 16.67 8.09
CA LEU A 36 4.22 15.79 7.22
C LEU A 36 4.00 16.38 5.82
N GLN A 37 3.93 17.71 5.71
CA GLN A 37 3.80 18.37 4.41
C GLN A 37 5.05 18.15 3.55
N ALA A 38 6.24 18.24 4.16
CA ALA A 38 7.48 17.94 3.48
C ALA A 38 7.58 16.46 3.08
N ALA A 39 7.12 15.55 3.96
CA ALA A 39 7.11 14.11 3.66
C ALA A 39 6.24 13.79 2.42
N TYR A 40 5.01 14.32 2.33
CA TYR A 40 4.18 14.15 1.14
C TYR A 40 4.75 14.88 -0.09
N ALA A 41 5.46 16.00 0.07
CA ALA A 41 6.15 16.63 -1.05
C ALA A 41 7.30 15.77 -1.60
N VAL A 42 8.04 15.06 -0.73
CA VAL A 42 9.06 14.07 -1.14
C VAL A 42 8.40 12.91 -1.86
N GLN A 43 7.31 12.34 -1.31
CA GLN A 43 6.53 11.28 -1.96
C GLN A 43 6.10 11.68 -3.38
N GLN A 44 5.51 12.86 -3.54
CA GLN A 44 5.12 13.38 -4.84
C GLN A 44 6.32 13.51 -5.79
N GLY A 45 7.46 13.98 -5.30
CA GLY A 45 8.70 14.06 -6.07
C GLY A 45 9.17 12.69 -6.59
N LEU A 46 9.11 11.66 -5.75
CA LEU A 46 9.42 10.27 -6.15
C LEU A 46 8.45 9.77 -7.23
N VAL A 47 7.16 9.97 -7.04
CA VAL A 47 6.13 9.57 -8.01
C VAL A 47 6.35 10.29 -9.34
N GLN A 48 6.59 11.61 -9.33
CA GLN A 48 6.84 12.38 -10.56
C GLN A 48 8.06 11.87 -11.33
N LYS A 49 9.14 11.45 -10.65
CA LYS A 49 10.28 10.80 -11.33
C LYS A 49 9.86 9.53 -12.07
N ARG A 50 8.98 8.70 -11.50
CA ARG A 50 8.49 7.48 -12.15
C ARG A 50 7.57 7.81 -13.33
N LEU A 51 6.66 8.78 -13.16
CA LEU A 51 5.79 9.23 -14.25
C LEU A 51 6.60 9.78 -15.43
N ALA A 52 7.71 10.47 -15.16
CA ALA A 52 8.61 10.97 -16.20
C ALA A 52 9.32 9.86 -17.01
N THR A 53 9.41 8.64 -16.48
CA THR A 53 9.94 7.46 -17.18
C THR A 53 8.87 6.63 -17.89
N GLY A 54 7.59 7.05 -17.83
CA GLY A 54 6.49 6.43 -18.55
C GLY A 54 5.55 5.58 -17.69
N ALA A 55 5.82 5.43 -16.38
CA ALA A 55 4.87 4.82 -15.46
C ALA A 55 3.60 5.69 -15.32
N TYR A 56 2.50 5.09 -14.90
CA TYR A 56 1.25 5.82 -14.62
C TYR A 56 0.60 5.33 -13.32
N VAL A 57 -0.18 6.21 -12.71
CA VAL A 57 -0.90 5.90 -11.48
C VAL A 57 -2.10 5.02 -11.79
N VAL A 58 -2.20 3.88 -11.09
CA VAL A 58 -3.33 2.95 -11.18
C VAL A 58 -4.19 2.94 -9.93
N GLY A 59 -3.75 3.58 -8.85
CA GLY A 59 -4.49 3.61 -7.60
C GLY A 59 -3.70 4.10 -6.41
N ARG A 60 -4.11 3.66 -5.22
CA ARG A 60 -3.52 4.04 -3.93
C ARG A 60 -3.46 2.83 -2.99
N LYS A 61 -2.56 2.90 -1.99
CA LYS A 61 -2.54 2.00 -0.85
C LYS A 61 -2.66 2.79 0.45
N ILE A 62 -3.17 2.16 1.50
CA ILE A 62 -3.30 2.75 2.81
C ILE A 62 -2.43 1.97 3.78
N GLY A 63 -1.50 2.64 4.45
CA GLY A 63 -0.65 2.04 5.47
C GLY A 63 -1.02 2.49 6.88
N ALA A 64 -0.41 1.85 7.88
CA ALA A 64 -0.63 2.12 9.30
C ALA A 64 -2.12 2.07 9.71
N THR A 65 -2.87 1.10 9.16
CA THR A 65 -4.31 0.98 9.40
C THR A 65 -4.66 0.26 10.71
N SER A 66 -3.71 -0.38 11.38
CA SER A 66 -3.95 -1.06 12.65
C SER A 66 -3.34 -0.29 13.83
N GLU A 67 -4.00 -0.33 15.00
CA GLU A 67 -3.48 0.27 16.24
C GLU A 67 -2.08 -0.28 16.60
N ALA A 68 -1.81 -1.55 16.30
CA ALA A 68 -0.51 -2.16 16.57
C ALA A 68 0.61 -1.49 15.76
N VAL A 69 0.39 -1.25 14.46
CA VAL A 69 1.36 -0.56 13.59
C VAL A 69 1.44 0.92 13.96
N GLN A 70 0.33 1.59 14.23
CA GLN A 70 0.32 2.99 14.68
C GLN A 70 1.14 3.16 15.96
N ASN A 71 0.92 2.31 16.96
CA ASN A 71 1.71 2.33 18.20
C ASN A 71 3.19 2.06 17.95
N GLN A 72 3.53 1.15 17.04
CA GLN A 72 4.91 0.85 16.67
C GLN A 72 5.61 2.04 16.00
N LEU A 73 4.90 2.79 15.18
CA LEU A 73 5.41 3.98 14.48
C LEU A 73 5.27 5.26 15.31
N GLY A 74 4.59 5.21 16.46
CA GLY A 74 4.34 6.37 17.32
C GLY A 74 3.38 7.39 16.71
N VAL A 75 2.38 6.92 15.95
CA VAL A 75 1.40 7.74 15.23
C VAL A 75 -0.03 7.38 15.65
N ASP A 76 -0.97 8.25 15.32
CA ASP A 76 -2.40 8.11 15.62
C ASP A 76 -3.27 8.17 14.35
N GLN A 77 -2.65 8.05 13.19
CA GLN A 77 -3.32 8.15 11.88
C GLN A 77 -2.68 7.23 10.84
N PRO A 78 -3.44 6.82 9.82
CA PRO A 78 -2.90 6.11 8.67
C PRO A 78 -2.05 7.02 7.77
N ASP A 79 -1.27 6.39 6.89
CA ASP A 79 -0.64 7.02 5.75
C ASP A 79 -1.20 6.46 4.42
N PHE A 80 -0.80 7.06 3.30
CA PHE A 80 -1.14 6.51 1.99
C PHE A 80 0.01 6.68 1.00
N GLY A 81 0.05 5.78 0.01
CA GLY A 81 0.99 5.81 -1.09
C GLY A 81 0.31 5.66 -2.45
N TYR A 82 1.06 5.92 -3.51
CA TYR A 82 0.63 5.71 -4.89
C TYR A 82 0.95 4.29 -5.35
N LEU A 83 -0.01 3.67 -6.05
CA LEU A 83 0.21 2.47 -6.83
C LEU A 83 0.48 2.86 -8.28
N LEU A 84 1.57 2.34 -8.83
CA LEU A 84 1.95 2.52 -10.22
C LEU A 84 1.77 1.20 -10.97
N ASP A 85 1.51 1.27 -12.27
CA ASP A 85 1.30 0.11 -13.14
C ASP A 85 2.45 -0.90 -13.08
N GLU A 86 3.68 -0.45 -12.96
CA GLU A 86 4.87 -1.28 -12.85
C GLU A 86 5.01 -2.05 -11.53
N MET A 87 4.18 -1.73 -10.52
CA MET A 87 4.14 -2.43 -9.24
C MET A 87 3.25 -3.68 -9.30
N ASP A 88 2.39 -3.79 -10.31
CA ASP A 88 1.54 -4.96 -10.51
C ASP A 88 2.36 -6.15 -11.02
N VAL A 89 2.42 -7.20 -10.23
CA VAL A 89 3.10 -8.46 -10.57
C VAL A 89 2.14 -9.66 -10.58
N SER A 90 0.83 -9.40 -10.64
CA SER A 90 -0.21 -10.43 -10.58
C SER A 90 -0.05 -11.50 -11.66
N ASP A 91 0.38 -11.13 -12.86
CA ASP A 91 0.61 -12.05 -13.96
C ASP A 91 1.96 -12.79 -13.89
N GLU A 92 2.91 -12.30 -13.08
CA GLU A 92 4.22 -12.94 -12.93
C GLU A 92 4.15 -14.21 -12.07
N THR A 93 3.14 -14.35 -11.21
CA THR A 93 2.98 -15.49 -10.30
C THR A 93 2.81 -16.83 -11.03
N ALA A 94 2.17 -16.84 -12.20
CA ALA A 94 1.84 -18.06 -12.94
C ALA A 94 2.68 -18.27 -14.21
N SER A 95 3.16 -17.19 -14.85
CA SER A 95 3.72 -17.25 -16.20
C SER A 95 5.24 -17.24 -16.28
N SER A 96 5.93 -16.73 -15.26
CA SER A 96 7.38 -16.48 -15.28
C SER A 96 8.20 -17.34 -14.31
N GLY A 97 7.57 -18.30 -13.64
CA GLY A 97 8.23 -19.12 -12.60
C GLY A 97 8.54 -18.33 -11.32
N GLY A 98 7.74 -17.31 -11.04
CA GLY A 98 7.77 -16.53 -9.81
C GLY A 98 8.21 -15.06 -10.00
N ILE A 99 7.91 -14.27 -8.97
CA ILE A 99 8.21 -12.84 -8.88
C ILE A 99 9.69 -12.66 -8.54
N SER A 100 10.42 -11.84 -9.30
CA SER A 100 11.84 -11.58 -9.03
C SER A 100 12.02 -10.61 -7.87
N MET A 101 12.73 -11.05 -6.83
CA MET A 101 13.10 -10.23 -5.68
C MET A 101 14.21 -9.21 -5.98
N ARG A 102 14.85 -9.27 -7.15
CA ARG A 102 15.86 -8.26 -7.56
C ARG A 102 15.30 -6.84 -7.71
N ARG A 103 13.98 -6.72 -7.73
CA ARG A 103 13.27 -5.42 -7.78
C ARG A 103 13.11 -4.80 -6.39
N LEU A 104 13.40 -5.54 -5.33
CA LEU A 104 13.12 -5.21 -3.95
C LEU A 104 14.41 -4.95 -3.16
N VAL A 105 14.27 -4.28 -2.02
CA VAL A 105 15.37 -3.88 -1.12
C VAL A 105 15.32 -4.69 0.18
N GLN A 106 14.21 -4.58 0.92
CA GLN A 106 13.99 -5.22 2.23
C GLN A 106 12.52 -5.64 2.38
N PRO A 107 12.00 -6.53 1.49
CA PRO A 107 10.57 -6.74 1.38
C PRO A 107 9.97 -7.47 2.58
N ARG A 108 8.71 -7.17 2.83
CA ARG A 108 7.79 -7.92 3.69
C ARG A 108 6.45 -8.05 2.96
N VAL A 109 5.62 -9.00 3.34
CA VAL A 109 4.33 -9.24 2.70
C VAL A 109 3.19 -9.20 3.71
N GLU A 110 2.06 -8.64 3.28
CA GLU A 110 0.81 -8.61 4.01
C GLU A 110 -0.37 -8.93 3.10
N ALA A 111 -1.46 -9.41 3.70
CA ALA A 111 -2.68 -9.75 2.98
C ALA A 111 -3.76 -8.71 3.26
N GLU A 112 -4.49 -8.32 2.21
CA GLU A 112 -5.47 -7.24 2.24
C GLU A 112 -6.72 -7.57 1.43
N VAL A 113 -7.80 -6.84 1.71
CA VAL A 113 -8.87 -6.64 0.75
C VAL A 113 -8.55 -5.41 -0.09
N ALA A 114 -8.57 -5.53 -1.39
CA ALA A 114 -8.45 -4.40 -2.29
C ALA A 114 -9.80 -4.08 -2.95
N PHE A 115 -9.99 -2.81 -3.30
CA PHE A 115 -11.19 -2.32 -3.97
C PHE A 115 -10.86 -1.82 -5.37
N VAL A 116 -11.61 -2.29 -6.37
CA VAL A 116 -11.63 -1.73 -7.72
C VAL A 116 -12.80 -0.74 -7.80
N LEU A 117 -12.52 0.51 -8.08
CA LEU A 117 -13.55 1.54 -8.13
C LEU A 117 -14.25 1.56 -9.49
N GLY A 118 -15.57 1.54 -9.48
CA GLY A 118 -16.41 1.70 -10.66
C GLY A 118 -16.85 3.14 -10.92
N LYS A 119 -16.70 4.03 -9.93
CA LYS A 119 -17.10 5.44 -10.01
C LYS A 119 -16.03 6.34 -9.40
N ASP A 120 -16.01 7.61 -9.86
CA ASP A 120 -15.22 8.66 -9.23
C ASP A 120 -15.76 8.99 -7.83
N VAL A 121 -14.84 9.26 -6.88
CA VAL A 121 -15.18 9.75 -5.53
C VAL A 121 -14.76 11.22 -5.43
N ASN A 122 -15.59 12.11 -5.96
CA ASN A 122 -15.33 13.55 -5.98
C ASN A 122 -16.64 14.33 -5.77
N PRO A 123 -17.26 14.25 -4.57
CA PRO A 123 -18.48 14.98 -4.28
C PRO A 123 -18.22 16.49 -4.18
N PRO A 124 -19.29 17.33 -4.14
CA PRO A 124 -19.16 18.78 -4.04
C PRO A 124 -18.46 19.27 -2.76
N SER A 125 -18.55 18.52 -1.65
CA SER A 125 -17.87 18.85 -0.39
C SER A 125 -17.25 17.63 0.25
N GLU A 126 -16.22 17.84 1.09
CA GLU A 126 -15.57 16.79 1.87
C GLU A 126 -16.53 16.06 2.81
N GLU A 127 -17.49 16.78 3.37
CA GLU A 127 -18.48 16.24 4.32
C GLU A 127 -19.42 15.21 3.68
N ASP A 128 -19.54 15.24 2.35
CA ASP A 128 -20.31 14.26 1.59
C ASP A 128 -19.57 12.93 1.37
N ILE A 129 -18.28 12.84 1.74
CA ILE A 129 -17.51 11.59 1.64
C ILE A 129 -17.84 10.69 2.83
N THR A 130 -18.91 9.91 2.68
CA THR A 130 -19.39 8.94 3.65
C THR A 130 -18.97 7.50 3.30
N VAL A 131 -19.14 6.56 4.23
CA VAL A 131 -18.91 5.13 3.97
C VAL A 131 -19.86 4.63 2.87
N GLU A 132 -21.10 5.09 2.87
CA GLU A 132 -22.08 4.72 1.84
C GLU A 132 -21.66 5.20 0.46
N LEU A 133 -21.12 6.44 0.35
CA LEU A 133 -20.62 6.97 -0.92
C LEU A 133 -19.47 6.12 -1.45
N VAL A 134 -18.47 5.80 -0.62
CA VAL A 134 -17.34 5.01 -1.08
C VAL A 134 -17.72 3.56 -1.35
N ARG A 135 -18.63 2.96 -0.56
CA ARG A 135 -19.19 1.63 -0.83
C ARG A 135 -19.89 1.58 -2.19
N ASP A 136 -20.68 2.60 -2.54
CA ASP A 136 -21.38 2.70 -3.82
C ASP A 136 -20.40 2.97 -5.00
N ALA A 137 -19.22 3.48 -4.73
CA ALA A 137 -18.19 3.67 -5.74
C ALA A 137 -17.38 2.39 -6.04
N VAL A 138 -17.38 1.40 -5.15
CA VAL A 138 -16.71 0.11 -5.36
C VAL A 138 -17.49 -0.71 -6.37
N ASP A 139 -16.82 -1.16 -7.42
CA ASP A 139 -17.34 -2.15 -8.37
C ASP A 139 -17.12 -3.57 -7.84
N LEU A 140 -15.87 -3.88 -7.48
CA LEU A 140 -15.47 -5.19 -6.98
C LEU A 140 -14.50 -5.06 -5.81
N ALA A 141 -14.59 -6.01 -4.88
CA ALA A 141 -13.54 -6.32 -3.92
C ALA A 141 -12.72 -7.51 -4.42
N VAL A 142 -11.42 -7.48 -4.24
CA VAL A 142 -10.49 -8.56 -4.63
C VAL A 142 -9.51 -8.84 -3.49
N PRO A 143 -9.02 -10.09 -3.32
CA PRO A 143 -7.94 -10.35 -2.39
C PRO A 143 -6.65 -9.78 -2.94
N ALA A 144 -5.76 -9.29 -2.06
CA ALA A 144 -4.47 -8.76 -2.44
C ALA A 144 -3.35 -9.24 -1.52
N LEU A 145 -2.15 -9.36 -2.08
CA LEU A 145 -0.89 -9.39 -1.34
C LEU A 145 -0.18 -8.07 -1.63
N GLU A 146 0.08 -7.25 -0.63
CA GLU A 146 0.99 -6.13 -0.74
C GLU A 146 2.39 -6.57 -0.33
N ILE A 147 3.37 -6.29 -1.18
CA ILE A 147 4.79 -6.44 -0.86
C ILE A 147 5.30 -5.06 -0.50
N VAL A 148 5.30 -4.76 0.79
CA VAL A 148 5.89 -3.54 1.31
C VAL A 148 7.42 -3.64 1.30
N ASP A 149 8.09 -2.55 0.95
CA ASP A 149 9.54 -2.54 0.73
C ASP A 149 10.14 -1.20 1.10
N SER A 150 10.72 -1.07 2.29
CA SER A 150 11.36 0.17 2.69
C SER A 150 12.72 0.37 2.01
N ARG A 151 12.94 1.59 1.47
CA ARG A 151 14.25 2.01 0.95
C ARG A 151 15.19 2.45 2.07
N ILE A 152 14.68 2.58 3.30
CA ILE A 152 15.45 3.01 4.47
C ILE A 152 15.99 1.79 5.22
N GLU A 153 17.30 1.79 5.49
CA GLU A 153 18.01 0.64 6.05
C GLU A 153 17.42 0.17 7.38
N ASN A 154 17.35 -1.17 7.55
CA ASN A 154 16.88 -1.84 8.75
C ASN A 154 15.44 -1.54 9.15
N TRP A 155 14.63 -0.94 8.26
CA TRP A 155 13.29 -0.43 8.60
C TRP A 155 13.32 0.55 9.79
N ASP A 156 14.43 1.30 9.95
CA ASP A 156 14.53 2.36 10.96
C ASP A 156 13.79 3.60 10.49
N ILE A 157 12.47 3.52 10.49
CA ILE A 157 11.54 4.53 9.97
C ILE A 157 10.72 5.19 11.07
N THR A 158 10.48 6.49 10.91
CA THR A 158 9.41 7.23 11.55
C THR A 158 8.24 7.41 10.57
N PHE A 159 7.15 8.01 11.02
CA PHE A 159 6.00 8.27 10.17
C PHE A 159 6.33 9.15 8.95
N THR A 160 7.13 10.21 9.13
CA THR A 160 7.56 11.06 8.02
C THR A 160 8.47 10.33 7.04
N ASP A 161 9.30 9.40 7.52
CA ASP A 161 10.14 8.57 6.66
C ASP A 161 9.30 7.65 5.75
N THR A 162 8.33 6.92 6.31
CA THR A 162 7.49 6.00 5.52
C THR A 162 6.60 6.75 4.53
N VAL A 163 5.98 7.87 4.94
CA VAL A 163 5.22 8.74 4.04
C VAL A 163 6.09 9.22 2.88
N ALA A 164 7.30 9.74 3.15
CA ALA A 164 8.23 10.21 2.13
C ALA A 164 8.63 9.09 1.16
N ASP A 165 8.75 7.85 1.67
CA ASP A 165 9.11 6.64 0.94
C ASP A 165 7.88 5.96 0.28
N ASN A 166 6.91 6.74 -0.16
CA ASN A 166 5.66 6.30 -0.79
C ASN A 166 4.90 5.28 0.07
N ALA A 167 4.81 5.51 1.38
CA ALA A 167 4.22 4.59 2.36
C ALA A 167 4.84 3.19 2.30
N SER A 168 6.15 3.13 2.05
CA SER A 168 6.94 1.91 1.86
C SER A 168 6.36 0.94 0.80
N SER A 169 5.67 1.44 -0.21
CA SER A 169 5.12 0.61 -1.30
C SER A 169 6.23 -0.05 -2.10
N GLY A 170 6.06 -1.33 -2.43
CA GLY A 170 6.96 -2.10 -3.30
C GLY A 170 6.23 -2.66 -4.50
N LEU A 171 5.62 -3.83 -4.36
CA LEU A 171 4.86 -4.53 -5.41
C LEU A 171 3.50 -4.95 -4.85
N TYR A 172 2.62 -5.42 -5.74
CA TYR A 172 1.38 -6.07 -5.31
C TYR A 172 0.94 -7.17 -6.26
N VAL A 173 0.16 -8.11 -5.70
CA VAL A 173 -0.54 -9.17 -6.44
C VAL A 173 -2.01 -9.07 -6.09
N ILE A 174 -2.91 -9.09 -7.07
CA ILE A 174 -4.36 -9.13 -6.86
C ILE A 174 -4.98 -10.39 -7.44
N GLY A 175 -6.09 -10.83 -6.83
CA GLY A 175 -6.91 -11.93 -7.34
C GLY A 175 -7.57 -11.59 -8.66
N LYS A 176 -7.78 -12.62 -9.48
CA LYS A 176 -8.41 -12.47 -10.80
C LYS A 176 -9.94 -12.43 -10.74
N GLN A 177 -10.51 -12.97 -9.64
CA GLN A 177 -11.95 -13.03 -9.42
C GLN A 177 -12.37 -11.99 -8.41
N GLY A 178 -12.98 -10.92 -8.90
CA GLY A 178 -13.57 -9.90 -8.04
C GLY A 178 -14.96 -10.32 -7.56
N VAL A 179 -15.31 -9.90 -6.35
CA VAL A 179 -16.60 -10.17 -5.70
C VAL A 179 -17.28 -8.84 -5.42
N PRO A 180 -18.58 -8.66 -5.80
CA PRO A 180 -19.31 -7.45 -5.46
C PRO A 180 -19.56 -7.36 -3.95
N LEU A 181 -19.64 -6.14 -3.40
CA LEU A 181 -19.89 -5.91 -1.97
C LEU A 181 -21.27 -6.37 -1.48
N SER A 182 -22.15 -6.84 -2.37
CA SER A 182 -23.39 -7.53 -2.00
C SER A 182 -23.19 -8.99 -1.58
N GLU A 183 -22.01 -9.56 -1.87
CA GLU A 183 -21.69 -10.97 -1.60
C GLU A 183 -20.60 -11.12 -0.51
N VAL A 184 -19.90 -10.03 -0.17
CA VAL A 184 -18.87 -10.01 0.87
C VAL A 184 -18.98 -8.76 1.72
N GLU A 185 -18.86 -8.91 3.04
CA GLU A 185 -18.70 -7.78 3.96
C GLU A 185 -17.21 -7.69 4.35
N PRO A 186 -16.45 -6.66 3.87
CA PRO A 186 -15.02 -6.58 4.07
C PRO A 186 -14.57 -6.58 5.53
N ARG A 187 -15.40 -6.03 6.42
CA ARG A 187 -15.15 -6.01 7.86
C ARG A 187 -15.10 -7.41 8.48
N ASP A 188 -15.94 -8.32 7.99
CA ASP A 188 -16.20 -9.62 8.61
C ASP A 188 -15.35 -10.75 8.02
N VAL A 189 -14.45 -10.45 7.07
CA VAL A 189 -13.56 -11.45 6.49
C VAL A 189 -12.53 -11.92 7.51
N GLU A 190 -12.20 -13.22 7.48
CA GLU A 190 -11.08 -13.82 8.19
C GLU A 190 -9.93 -14.06 7.22
N MET A 191 -8.71 -13.85 7.68
CA MET A 191 -7.48 -13.97 6.87
C MET A 191 -6.47 -14.89 7.54
N SER A 192 -5.89 -15.79 6.73
CA SER A 192 -4.67 -16.53 7.06
C SER A 192 -3.66 -16.39 5.92
N LEU A 193 -2.42 -16.06 6.27
CA LEU A 193 -1.27 -16.00 5.36
C LEU A 193 -0.26 -17.05 5.76
N THR A 194 0.09 -17.91 4.81
CA THR A 194 1.10 -18.96 5.00
C THR A 194 2.33 -18.70 4.15
N ILE A 195 3.49 -19.13 4.64
CA ILE A 195 4.73 -19.21 3.86
C ILE A 195 5.19 -20.66 3.88
N ASN A 196 5.31 -21.27 2.69
CA ASN A 196 5.67 -22.68 2.53
C ASN A 196 4.73 -23.64 3.30
N GLY A 197 3.46 -23.27 3.43
CA GLY A 197 2.43 -24.04 4.14
C GLY A 197 2.41 -23.87 5.65
N GLU A 198 3.28 -23.02 6.23
CA GLU A 198 3.27 -22.65 7.65
C GLU A 198 2.56 -21.31 7.84
N GLU A 199 1.56 -21.24 8.73
CA GLU A 199 0.88 -19.98 9.04
C GLU A 199 1.86 -18.99 9.70
N ARG A 200 1.97 -17.80 9.13
CA ARG A 200 2.89 -16.75 9.56
C ARG A 200 2.15 -15.48 10.00
N SER A 201 0.93 -15.29 9.52
CA SER A 201 0.07 -14.18 9.88
C SER A 201 -1.38 -14.59 9.79
N SER A 202 -2.20 -14.05 10.67
CA SER A 202 -3.66 -14.18 10.63
C SER A 202 -4.32 -12.94 11.18
N GLY A 203 -5.58 -12.72 10.81
CA GLY A 203 -6.36 -11.58 11.25
C GLY A 203 -7.71 -11.50 10.55
N ASN A 204 -8.29 -10.32 10.52
CA ASN A 204 -9.63 -10.11 9.97
C ASN A 204 -9.82 -8.69 9.44
N GLY A 205 -10.95 -8.45 8.76
CA GLY A 205 -11.25 -7.14 8.19
C GLY A 205 -11.34 -6.01 9.21
N ALA A 206 -11.81 -6.28 10.42
CA ALA A 206 -11.91 -5.26 11.46
C ALA A 206 -10.54 -4.74 11.95
N ALA A 207 -9.45 -5.45 11.68
CA ALA A 207 -8.10 -4.94 11.98
C ALA A 207 -7.73 -3.70 11.17
N CYS A 208 -8.35 -3.51 9.99
CA CYS A 208 -8.13 -2.38 9.10
C CYS A 208 -9.03 -1.20 9.48
N LEU A 209 -8.60 -0.31 10.37
CA LEU A 209 -9.35 0.86 10.89
C LEU A 209 -10.79 0.52 11.37
N GLY A 210 -11.01 -0.71 11.84
CA GLY A 210 -12.33 -1.20 12.21
C GLY A 210 -13.18 -1.70 11.05
N ASP A 211 -12.90 -1.28 9.82
CA ASP A 211 -13.55 -1.68 8.57
C ASP A 211 -12.71 -1.21 7.37
N PRO A 212 -12.35 -2.07 6.39
CA PRO A 212 -11.68 -1.65 5.16
C PRO A 212 -12.40 -0.54 4.40
N LEU A 213 -13.72 -0.43 4.50
CA LEU A 213 -14.47 0.68 3.91
C LEU A 213 -14.28 2.01 4.64
N GLU A 214 -14.03 1.99 5.95
CA GLU A 214 -13.62 3.20 6.68
C GLU A 214 -12.21 3.64 6.25
N ALA A 215 -11.31 2.70 5.99
CA ALA A 215 -10.00 3.03 5.43
C ALA A 215 -10.15 3.67 4.04
N LEU A 216 -10.99 3.11 3.16
CA LEU A 216 -11.28 3.70 1.85
C LEU A 216 -11.88 5.10 1.98
N ARG A 217 -12.83 5.31 2.91
CA ARG A 217 -13.41 6.63 3.20
C ARG A 217 -12.34 7.63 3.66
N TRP A 218 -11.49 7.22 4.60
CA TRP A 218 -10.38 8.04 5.06
C TRP A 218 -9.46 8.44 3.90
N LEU A 219 -9.07 7.50 3.06
CA LEU A 219 -8.25 7.78 1.87
C LEU A 219 -8.94 8.76 0.92
N ALA A 220 -10.23 8.56 0.65
CA ALA A 220 -10.99 9.44 -0.25
C ALA A 220 -11.00 10.88 0.28
N VAL A 221 -11.12 11.08 1.59
CA VAL A 221 -11.01 12.40 2.24
C VAL A 221 -9.60 12.98 2.03
N GLN A 222 -8.54 12.19 2.22
CA GLN A 222 -7.18 12.68 1.99
C GLN A 222 -6.98 13.07 0.52
N CYS A 223 -7.35 12.21 -0.42
CA CYS A 223 -7.24 12.49 -1.86
C CYS A 223 -8.03 13.74 -2.27
N TYR A 224 -9.21 13.96 -1.69
CA TYR A 224 -9.99 15.17 -1.90
C TYR A 224 -9.23 16.42 -1.43
N ARG A 225 -8.67 16.40 -0.22
CA ARG A 225 -7.87 17.49 0.38
C ARG A 225 -6.61 17.82 -0.43
N PHE A 226 -5.98 16.81 -1.02
CA PHE A 226 -4.81 16.99 -1.89
C PHE A 226 -5.19 17.40 -3.33
N GLY A 227 -6.51 17.53 -3.66
CA GLY A 227 -6.96 17.90 -4.99
C GLY A 227 -6.74 16.81 -6.06
N ASP A 228 -6.56 15.56 -5.63
CA ASP A 228 -6.36 14.40 -6.51
C ASP A 228 -7.34 13.26 -6.12
N PRO A 229 -8.63 13.46 -6.37
CA PRO A 229 -9.69 12.54 -5.96
C PRO A 229 -9.56 11.17 -6.62
N LEU A 230 -10.09 10.15 -5.95
CA LEU A 230 -10.13 8.78 -6.45
C LEU A 230 -11.02 8.69 -7.70
N LYS A 231 -10.62 7.88 -8.67
CA LYS A 231 -11.28 7.78 -9.98
C LYS A 231 -11.78 6.36 -10.25
N ALA A 232 -12.78 6.25 -11.08
CA ALA A 232 -13.19 4.97 -11.65
C ALA A 232 -11.99 4.26 -12.30
N GLY A 233 -11.88 2.96 -12.07
CA GLY A 233 -10.75 2.13 -12.48
C GLY A 233 -9.56 2.14 -11.52
N HIS A 234 -9.52 3.02 -10.50
CA HIS A 234 -8.45 2.95 -9.49
C HIS A 234 -8.58 1.68 -8.65
N LEU A 235 -7.42 1.07 -8.36
CA LEU A 235 -7.25 0.05 -7.34
C LEU A 235 -6.91 0.72 -6.01
N VAL A 236 -7.55 0.29 -4.93
CA VAL A 236 -7.20 0.73 -3.57
C VAL A 236 -6.90 -0.48 -2.70
N LEU A 237 -5.65 -0.61 -2.25
CA LEU A 237 -5.27 -1.54 -1.19
C LEU A 237 -5.68 -0.92 0.15
N SER A 238 -6.55 -1.59 0.89
CA SER A 238 -7.24 -0.98 2.04
C SER A 238 -6.40 -0.95 3.32
N GLY A 239 -5.35 -1.73 3.39
CA GLY A 239 -4.51 -1.92 4.56
C GLY A 239 -4.57 -3.35 5.09
N ALA A 240 -3.53 -3.71 5.84
CA ALA A 240 -3.28 -5.05 6.32
C ALA A 240 -4.41 -5.60 7.20
N LEU A 241 -4.83 -6.84 6.91
CA LEU A 241 -5.78 -7.61 7.73
C LEU A 241 -5.11 -8.28 8.93
N GLY A 242 -3.78 -8.34 8.94
CA GLY A 242 -2.95 -8.89 10.01
C GLY A 242 -1.50 -8.43 9.87
N PRO A 243 -0.59 -8.85 10.77
CA PRO A 243 0.80 -8.42 10.73
C PRO A 243 1.49 -8.78 9.41
N PHE A 244 2.30 -7.88 8.86
CA PHE A 244 3.18 -8.19 7.75
C PHE A 244 4.36 -9.07 8.21
N VAL A 245 4.87 -9.92 7.32
CA VAL A 245 5.91 -10.90 7.63
C VAL A 245 7.04 -10.88 6.61
N PRO A 246 8.30 -11.10 7.03
CA PRO A 246 9.41 -11.23 6.10
C PRO A 246 9.33 -12.55 5.32
N PHE A 247 9.83 -12.55 4.10
CA PHE A 247 9.97 -13.71 3.22
C PHE A 247 11.29 -13.65 2.44
N ALA A 248 11.66 -14.73 1.78
CA ALA A 248 12.95 -14.90 1.10
C ALA A 248 12.78 -15.47 -0.33
N PRO A 249 13.81 -15.39 -1.19
CA PRO A 249 13.81 -16.08 -2.47
C PRO A 249 13.59 -17.60 -2.28
N GLY A 250 12.69 -18.17 -3.08
CA GLY A 250 12.27 -19.57 -3.00
C GLY A 250 11.01 -19.79 -2.17
N ASP A 251 10.53 -18.77 -1.46
CA ASP A 251 9.30 -18.88 -0.67
C ASP A 251 8.06 -18.83 -1.56
N LYS A 252 7.06 -19.63 -1.17
CA LYS A 252 5.69 -19.60 -1.65
C LYS A 252 4.81 -18.99 -0.58
N VAL A 253 4.22 -17.85 -0.89
CA VAL A 253 3.26 -17.14 -0.04
C VAL A 253 1.85 -17.44 -0.51
N GLU A 254 0.95 -17.81 0.42
CA GLU A 254 -0.46 -18.05 0.12
C GLU A 254 -1.31 -17.26 1.12
N ALA A 255 -2.25 -16.45 0.61
CA ALA A 255 -3.25 -15.76 1.41
C ALA A 255 -4.64 -16.34 1.15
N SER A 256 -5.30 -16.77 2.21
CA SER A 256 -6.70 -17.18 2.21
C SER A 256 -7.52 -16.14 2.96
N ILE A 257 -8.45 -15.50 2.25
CA ILE A 257 -9.37 -14.52 2.81
C ILE A 257 -10.78 -15.05 2.56
N SER A 258 -11.58 -15.13 3.62
CA SER A 258 -12.92 -15.71 3.51
C SER A 258 -13.80 -14.94 2.50
N GLY A 259 -14.51 -15.65 1.64
CA GLY A 259 -15.30 -15.06 0.55
C GLY A 259 -14.53 -14.79 -0.75
N PHE A 260 -13.21 -15.04 -0.78
CA PHE A 260 -12.36 -14.83 -1.95
C PHE A 260 -11.62 -16.09 -2.38
N GLU A 261 -11.07 -16.07 -3.60
CA GLU A 261 -10.12 -17.08 -4.03
C GLU A 261 -8.82 -17.01 -3.21
N THR A 262 -8.14 -18.15 -3.04
CA THR A 262 -6.81 -18.16 -2.41
C THR A 262 -5.79 -17.53 -3.38
N LEU A 263 -5.06 -16.55 -2.88
CA LEU A 263 -4.00 -15.88 -3.62
C LEU A 263 -2.65 -16.59 -3.36
N THR A 264 -1.89 -16.82 -4.41
CA THR A 264 -0.57 -17.47 -4.33
C THR A 264 0.47 -16.63 -5.06
N ALA A 265 1.61 -16.39 -4.40
CA ALA A 265 2.78 -15.76 -4.99
C ALA A 265 4.03 -16.59 -4.69
N GLU A 266 4.82 -16.91 -5.72
CA GLU A 266 6.13 -17.54 -5.59
C GLU A 266 7.22 -16.52 -5.87
N PHE A 267 8.27 -16.51 -5.05
CA PHE A 267 9.36 -15.53 -5.16
C PHE A 267 10.66 -16.21 -5.58
N LYS A 268 11.42 -15.56 -6.45
CA LYS A 268 12.72 -16.05 -6.91
C LYS A 268 13.78 -14.95 -6.83
N GLU A 269 15.05 -15.32 -6.91
CA GLU A 269 16.17 -14.38 -6.98
C GLU A 269 16.10 -13.40 -8.18
#